data_68b1dacfbe8f7ddac475b47ae0381ca6
#
_entry.id   68b1dacfbe8f7ddac475b47ae0381ca6
#
_cell.length_a   1.000
_cell.length_b   1.000
_cell.length_c   1.000
_cell.angle_alpha   90.00
_cell.angle_beta   90.00
_cell.angle_gamma   90.00
#
_symmetry.space_group_name_H-M   'P 1'
#
loop_
_entity.id
_entity.type
_entity.pdbx_description
1 polymer ?
#
loop_
_entity_poly.entity_id
_entity_poly.type
_entity_poly.pdbx_seq_one_letter_code
_entity_poly.pdbx_strand_id
1 'polypeptide(L)'
;MKRTLSLSQNILVGSMLFGMFFGAGNLIFPVHLGQEAGSNIFLANIGFMLTAIGLPFLGIVAMGISRSEGLFDLASRINKPYAHFVTVLLYLTIGPAFAIPRTAAVSYEIGLSSHVDASMQTIYLAIFSLIFFVLALAFALKPGKILTWIGKILNPLFLVFIAILMITALINPMGSPDAMPVQEAYQQEAFFKGFTEGYNTMDALASLAFGIIVIHTLHNLGLKNPKDVAYGTLKAGIVVLILMGIIYSFLAYIGACSLGQFTLSANGGIALAQISTYYFSSFGHILLALTVTIACLKTSIGLITACSTTFSELYPNSFSYRTYAFIFTIVSFLIANVGLTSIIFLAIPILMLLYPLAITLIILAFISAIFGYHRYVYSVTTLFTLFAAIGDMLNSLPFGLNNTATISAIIEVYKNTLPFFDMGMGWIVPSIIGLVIGVIISFIKKD
;
A
#
# COMPACT_ATOMS: atom_id res chain seq x y z
N MET A 1 -6.43 -21.59 29.83
CA MET A 1 -7.45 -21.78 28.80
C MET A 1 -7.06 -20.93 27.59
N LYS A 2 -6.93 -21.52 26.40
CA LYS A 2 -6.76 -20.76 25.16
C LYS A 2 -8.01 -19.90 24.94
N ARG A 3 -7.89 -18.58 25.04
CA ARG A 3 -8.99 -17.68 24.67
C ARG A 3 -8.97 -17.52 23.15
N THR A 4 -9.99 -18.00 22.45
CA THR A 4 -10.19 -17.78 21.03
C THR A 4 -11.31 -16.76 20.84
N LEU A 5 -11.16 -15.89 19.85
CA LEU A 5 -12.21 -14.96 19.47
C LEU A 5 -13.41 -15.74 18.91
N SER A 6 -14.62 -15.26 19.20
CA SER A 6 -15.84 -15.74 18.54
C SER A 6 -15.80 -15.38 17.04
N LEU A 7 -16.63 -16.05 16.23
CA LEU A 7 -16.76 -15.76 14.81
C LEU A 7 -17.11 -14.27 14.57
N SER A 8 -18.04 -13.74 15.36
CA SER A 8 -18.44 -12.32 15.27
C SER A 8 -17.27 -11.37 15.59
N GLN A 9 -16.45 -11.69 16.60
CA GLN A 9 -15.25 -10.89 16.92
C GLN A 9 -14.19 -10.98 15.82
N ASN A 10 -13.98 -12.16 15.21
CA ASN A 10 -13.06 -12.31 14.09
C ASN A 10 -13.51 -11.49 12.86
N ILE A 11 -14.82 -11.50 12.55
CA ILE A 11 -15.40 -10.68 11.49
C ILE A 11 -15.25 -9.19 11.81
N LEU A 12 -15.47 -8.78 13.06
CA LEU A 12 -15.32 -7.39 13.48
C LEU A 12 -13.87 -6.90 13.30
N VAL A 13 -12.89 -7.68 13.78
CA VAL A 13 -11.46 -7.35 13.61
C VAL A 13 -11.05 -7.40 12.15
N GLY A 14 -11.53 -8.38 11.37
CA GLY A 14 -11.29 -8.45 9.93
C GLY A 14 -11.90 -7.25 9.18
N SER A 15 -13.12 -6.84 9.53
CA SER A 15 -13.75 -5.65 8.94
C SER A 15 -13.02 -4.35 9.29
N MET A 16 -12.48 -4.26 10.51
CA MET A 16 -11.62 -3.15 10.92
C MET A 16 -10.34 -3.11 10.10
N LEU A 17 -9.66 -4.26 9.98
CA LEU A 17 -8.46 -4.41 9.15
C LEU A 17 -8.71 -4.04 7.69
N PHE A 18 -9.79 -4.58 7.10
CA PHE A 18 -10.21 -4.20 5.75
C PHE A 18 -10.38 -2.69 5.62
N GLY A 19 -11.08 -2.07 6.57
CA GLY A 19 -11.30 -0.62 6.56
C GLY A 19 -10.04 0.21 6.78
N MET A 20 -8.97 -0.36 7.37
CA MET A 20 -7.68 0.31 7.52
C MET A 20 -6.82 0.20 6.25
N PHE A 21 -6.85 -0.94 5.59
CA PHE A 21 -6.08 -1.15 4.36
C PHE A 21 -6.80 -0.58 3.13
N PHE A 22 -8.12 -0.79 3.04
CA PHE A 22 -8.82 -0.42 1.84
C PHE A 22 -8.96 1.11 1.70
N GLY A 23 -8.14 1.67 0.83
CA GLY A 23 -8.05 3.09 0.54
C GLY A 23 -8.09 3.41 -0.96
N ALA A 24 -7.65 4.60 -1.32
CA ALA A 24 -7.64 5.11 -2.70
C ALA A 24 -6.89 4.20 -3.68
N GLY A 25 -5.70 3.75 -3.28
CA GLY A 25 -4.85 2.89 -4.12
C GLY A 25 -5.49 1.57 -4.47
N ASN A 26 -6.19 0.98 -3.51
CA ASN A 26 -6.82 -0.34 -3.64
C ASN A 26 -7.95 -0.39 -4.68
N LEU A 27 -8.44 0.77 -5.09
CA LEU A 27 -9.42 0.89 -6.17
C LEU A 27 -8.77 1.06 -7.53
N ILE A 28 -7.77 1.93 -7.61
CA ILE A 28 -7.23 2.38 -8.89
C ILE A 28 -6.19 1.41 -9.46
N PHE A 29 -5.32 0.84 -8.62
CA PHE A 29 -4.23 0.00 -9.14
C PHE A 29 -4.70 -1.32 -9.74
N PRO A 30 -5.65 -2.08 -9.16
CA PRO A 30 -6.14 -3.29 -9.82
C PRO A 30 -6.79 -3.01 -11.17
N VAL A 31 -7.55 -1.90 -11.29
CA VAL A 31 -8.19 -1.51 -12.56
C VAL A 31 -7.16 -1.18 -13.63
N HIS A 32 -6.13 -0.39 -13.26
CA HIS A 32 -5.07 -0.02 -14.19
C HIS A 32 -4.21 -1.23 -14.59
N LEU A 33 -3.85 -2.09 -13.60
CA LEU A 33 -3.21 -3.38 -13.86
C LEU A 33 -3.98 -4.18 -14.90
N GLY A 34 -5.31 -4.24 -14.78
CA GLY A 34 -6.17 -4.93 -15.74
C GLY A 34 -6.06 -4.38 -17.15
N GLN A 35 -6.06 -3.05 -17.31
CA GLN A 35 -5.88 -2.40 -18.60
C GLN A 35 -4.48 -2.66 -19.19
N GLU A 36 -3.43 -2.61 -18.37
CA GLU A 36 -2.06 -2.83 -18.86
C GLU A 36 -1.78 -4.30 -19.20
N ALA A 37 -2.28 -5.22 -18.36
CA ALA A 37 -2.03 -6.65 -18.52
C ALA A 37 -2.89 -7.30 -19.61
N GLY A 38 -4.06 -6.74 -19.95
CA GLY A 38 -4.92 -7.27 -21.01
C GLY A 38 -5.15 -8.78 -20.86
N SER A 39 -4.82 -9.58 -21.90
CA SER A 39 -4.98 -11.05 -21.87
C SER A 39 -4.06 -11.76 -20.88
N ASN A 40 -3.00 -11.12 -20.38
CA ASN A 40 -2.10 -11.69 -19.37
C ASN A 40 -2.55 -11.37 -17.92
N ILE A 41 -3.78 -10.88 -17.74
CA ILE A 41 -4.34 -10.46 -16.46
C ILE A 41 -4.25 -11.51 -15.36
N PHE A 42 -4.39 -12.79 -15.67
CA PHE A 42 -4.39 -13.85 -14.67
C PHE A 42 -3.06 -13.92 -13.92
N LEU A 43 -1.93 -13.99 -14.63
CA LEU A 43 -0.60 -14.03 -14.03
C LEU A 43 -0.25 -12.70 -13.33
N ALA A 44 -0.56 -11.56 -13.96
CA ALA A 44 -0.35 -10.26 -13.40
C ALA A 44 -1.11 -10.07 -12.07
N ASN A 45 -2.37 -10.49 -12.01
CA ASN A 45 -3.21 -10.40 -10.81
C ASN A 45 -2.71 -11.29 -9.67
N ILE A 46 -2.19 -12.49 -9.95
CA ILE A 46 -1.58 -13.35 -8.92
C ILE A 46 -0.37 -12.65 -8.31
N GLY A 47 0.53 -12.11 -9.13
CA GLY A 47 1.69 -11.34 -8.65
C GLY A 47 1.27 -10.14 -7.81
N PHE A 48 0.29 -9.37 -8.30
CA PHE A 48 -0.27 -8.21 -7.60
C PHE A 48 -0.88 -8.58 -6.24
N MET A 49 -1.72 -9.62 -6.19
CA MET A 49 -2.34 -10.06 -4.94
C MET A 49 -1.31 -10.52 -3.89
N LEU A 50 -0.21 -11.11 -4.32
CA LEU A 50 0.83 -11.57 -3.39
C LEU A 50 1.43 -10.39 -2.61
N THR A 51 1.64 -9.26 -3.25
CA THR A 51 2.23 -8.05 -2.63
C THR A 51 1.18 -7.11 -2.05
N ALA A 52 0.06 -6.94 -2.73
CA ALA A 52 -0.97 -6.00 -2.29
C ALA A 52 -1.88 -6.55 -1.17
N ILE A 53 -1.92 -7.87 -0.98
CA ILE A 53 -2.74 -8.51 0.06
C ILE A 53 -1.90 -9.45 0.94
N GLY A 54 -1.09 -10.32 0.33
CA GLY A 54 -0.30 -11.32 1.03
C GLY A 54 0.72 -10.69 1.98
N LEU A 55 1.51 -9.74 1.50
CA LEU A 55 2.51 -9.06 2.33
C LEU A 55 1.91 -8.23 3.46
N PRO A 56 0.85 -7.41 3.27
CA PRO A 56 0.17 -6.72 4.37
C PRO A 56 -0.31 -7.67 5.46
N PHE A 57 -0.90 -8.80 5.07
CA PHE A 57 -1.31 -9.83 6.00
C PHE A 57 -0.13 -10.40 6.79
N LEU A 58 0.95 -10.78 6.09
CA LEU A 58 2.17 -11.27 6.73
C LEU A 58 2.82 -10.20 7.63
N GLY A 59 2.78 -8.92 7.24
CA GLY A 59 3.30 -7.81 8.03
C GLY A 59 2.63 -7.70 9.39
N ILE A 60 1.28 -7.76 9.46
CA ILE A 60 0.56 -7.73 10.72
C ILE A 60 0.87 -8.97 11.56
N VAL A 61 0.91 -10.15 10.94
CA VAL A 61 1.24 -11.41 11.65
C VAL A 61 2.66 -11.34 12.19
N ALA A 62 3.62 -10.81 11.42
CA ALA A 62 5.01 -10.61 11.84
C ALA A 62 5.11 -9.70 13.08
N MET A 63 4.36 -8.59 13.12
CA MET A 63 4.27 -7.71 14.29
C MET A 63 3.78 -8.46 15.54
N GLY A 64 2.72 -9.28 15.39
CA GLY A 64 2.18 -10.09 16.49
C GLY A 64 3.15 -11.16 16.99
N ILE A 65 3.82 -11.87 16.09
CA ILE A 65 4.76 -12.95 16.41
C ILE A 65 6.04 -12.39 17.03
N SER A 66 6.56 -11.28 16.50
CA SER A 66 7.78 -10.65 16.97
C SER A 66 7.60 -9.94 18.31
N ARG A 67 6.38 -9.76 18.79
CA ARG A 67 6.02 -8.98 19.99
C ARG A 67 6.50 -7.53 19.91
N SER A 68 6.59 -6.98 18.73
CA SER A 68 7.07 -5.63 18.52
C SER A 68 5.92 -4.63 18.72
N GLU A 69 6.19 -3.55 19.45
CA GLU A 69 5.22 -2.48 19.72
C GLU A 69 5.03 -1.52 18.54
N GLY A 70 5.82 -1.66 17.48
CA GLY A 70 5.75 -0.86 16.27
C GLY A 70 6.90 -1.16 15.33
N LEU A 71 6.89 -0.50 14.16
CA LEU A 71 7.96 -0.66 13.16
C LEU A 71 9.33 -0.30 13.73
N PHE A 72 9.42 0.77 14.52
CA PHE A 72 10.68 1.21 15.12
C PHE A 72 11.29 0.12 16.01
N ASP A 73 10.48 -0.51 16.85
CA ASP A 73 10.92 -1.60 17.72
C ASP A 73 11.40 -2.81 16.91
N LEU A 74 10.60 -3.24 15.90
CA LEU A 74 10.98 -4.33 15.02
C LEU A 74 12.29 -4.06 14.27
N ALA A 75 12.46 -2.87 13.72
CA ALA A 75 13.65 -2.46 12.99
C ALA A 75 14.88 -2.24 13.90
N SER A 76 14.65 -1.92 15.18
CA SER A 76 15.73 -1.76 16.19
C SER A 76 16.50 -3.04 16.45
N ARG A 77 15.94 -4.19 16.08
CA ARG A 77 16.63 -5.49 16.11
C ARG A 77 17.87 -5.52 15.19
N ILE A 78 17.91 -4.67 14.17
CA ILE A 78 19.08 -4.50 13.31
C ILE A 78 20.06 -3.55 14.01
N ASN A 79 19.68 -2.27 14.13
CA ASN A 79 20.32 -1.26 14.95
C ASN A 79 19.42 -0.01 15.04
N LYS A 80 19.68 0.88 16.01
CA LYS A 80 18.89 2.10 16.21
C LYS A 80 18.96 3.09 15.03
N PRO A 81 20.12 3.38 14.40
CA PRO A 81 20.17 4.26 13.24
C PRO A 81 19.30 3.77 12.06
N TYR A 82 19.36 2.48 11.76
CA TYR A 82 18.50 1.88 10.73
C TYR A 82 17.04 1.98 11.09
N ALA A 83 16.67 1.74 12.35
CA ALA A 83 15.28 1.86 12.81
C ALA A 83 14.76 3.28 12.63
N HIS A 84 15.54 4.31 12.94
CA HIS A 84 15.16 5.70 12.67
C HIS A 84 14.99 5.94 11.16
N PHE A 85 15.97 5.53 10.36
CA PHE A 85 15.94 5.73 8.91
C PHE A 85 14.70 5.08 8.28
N VAL A 86 14.48 3.79 8.50
CA VAL A 86 13.38 3.07 7.85
C VAL A 86 12.02 3.52 8.38
N THR A 87 11.90 3.81 9.68
CA THR A 87 10.63 4.28 10.26
C THR A 87 10.27 5.67 9.71
N VAL A 88 11.20 6.61 9.72
CA VAL A 88 10.96 7.95 9.17
C VAL A 88 10.62 7.88 7.70
N LEU A 89 11.41 7.15 6.89
CA LEU A 89 11.18 7.04 5.46
C LEU A 89 9.83 6.39 5.15
N LEU A 90 9.48 5.30 5.86
CA LEU A 90 8.21 4.62 5.68
C LEU A 90 7.02 5.53 6.04
N TYR A 91 7.06 6.18 7.20
CA TYR A 91 5.95 7.05 7.62
C TYR A 91 5.84 8.31 6.77
N LEU A 92 6.94 8.87 6.25
CA LEU A 92 6.87 9.95 5.26
C LEU A 92 6.26 9.46 3.95
N THR A 93 6.56 8.25 3.51
CA THR A 93 6.05 7.64 2.27
C THR A 93 4.54 7.37 2.34
N ILE A 94 4.07 6.67 3.37
CA ILE A 94 2.63 6.44 3.57
C ILE A 94 1.90 7.67 4.10
N GLY A 95 2.63 8.67 4.55
CA GLY A 95 2.15 9.94 5.08
C GLY A 95 2.17 11.05 4.03
N PRO A 96 2.84 12.16 4.35
CA PRO A 96 2.72 13.41 3.61
C PRO A 96 3.32 13.38 2.20
N ALA A 97 4.23 12.44 1.88
CA ALA A 97 4.88 12.43 0.57
C ALA A 97 4.00 11.82 -0.53
N PHE A 98 3.30 10.69 -0.26
CA PHE A 98 2.59 10.00 -1.34
C PHE A 98 1.18 9.53 -0.97
N ALA A 99 0.96 8.75 0.09
CA ALA A 99 -0.35 8.15 0.31
C ALA A 99 -1.42 9.17 0.73
N ILE A 100 -1.11 10.13 1.61
CA ILE A 100 -2.06 11.17 2.01
C ILE A 100 -2.40 12.08 0.81
N PRO A 101 -1.44 12.67 0.06
CA PRO A 101 -1.74 13.49 -1.12
C PRO A 101 -2.60 12.75 -2.15
N ARG A 102 -2.28 11.48 -2.38
CA ARG A 102 -3.01 10.61 -3.32
C ARG A 102 -4.48 10.48 -2.97
N THR A 103 -4.87 10.52 -1.69
CA THR A 103 -6.30 10.42 -1.31
C THR A 103 -7.13 11.56 -1.88
N ALA A 104 -6.65 12.79 -1.84
CA ALA A 104 -7.32 13.94 -2.42
C ALA A 104 -7.29 13.88 -3.96
N ALA A 105 -6.12 13.56 -4.54
CA ALA A 105 -5.94 13.49 -5.98
C ALA A 105 -6.83 12.41 -6.63
N VAL A 106 -6.95 11.21 -6.04
CA VAL A 106 -7.86 10.15 -6.51
C VAL A 106 -9.31 10.58 -6.40
N SER A 107 -9.70 11.22 -5.30
CA SER A 107 -11.07 11.69 -5.11
C SER A 107 -11.44 12.75 -6.16
N TYR A 108 -10.54 13.65 -6.50
CA TYR A 108 -10.71 14.64 -7.56
C TYR A 108 -10.79 13.98 -8.94
N GLU A 109 -9.83 13.09 -9.24
CA GLU A 109 -9.73 12.41 -10.53
C GLU A 109 -11.01 11.62 -10.85
N ILE A 110 -11.50 10.85 -9.91
CA ILE A 110 -12.73 10.06 -10.06
C ILE A 110 -13.98 10.95 -10.05
N GLY A 111 -13.99 12.00 -9.20
CA GLY A 111 -15.22 12.73 -8.93
C GLY A 111 -15.48 13.92 -9.85
N LEU A 112 -14.45 14.65 -10.23
CA LEU A 112 -14.62 15.96 -10.87
C LEU A 112 -13.82 16.14 -12.16
N SER A 113 -12.70 15.47 -12.32
CA SER A 113 -11.75 15.69 -13.43
C SER A 113 -12.43 15.63 -14.80
N SER A 114 -13.30 14.66 -15.05
CA SER A 114 -13.99 14.48 -16.31
C SER A 114 -15.04 15.59 -16.65
N HIS A 115 -15.40 16.42 -15.67
CA HIS A 115 -16.40 17.49 -15.81
C HIS A 115 -15.80 18.89 -15.84
N VAL A 116 -14.47 18.98 -15.78
CA VAL A 116 -13.73 20.24 -15.74
C VAL A 116 -12.89 20.39 -16.99
N ASP A 117 -12.95 21.55 -17.63
CA ASP A 117 -12.11 21.86 -18.78
C ASP A 117 -10.62 21.75 -18.46
N ALA A 118 -9.82 21.26 -19.41
CA ALA A 118 -8.39 21.02 -19.23
C ALA A 118 -7.63 22.25 -18.71
N SER A 119 -8.00 23.45 -19.15
CA SER A 119 -7.41 24.72 -18.71
C SER A 119 -7.67 25.08 -17.25
N MET A 120 -8.73 24.52 -16.65
CA MET A 120 -9.16 24.80 -15.28
C MET A 120 -8.84 23.70 -14.28
N GLN A 121 -8.31 22.56 -14.75
CA GLN A 121 -8.03 21.37 -13.92
C GLN A 121 -7.20 21.71 -12.68
N THR A 122 -6.11 22.46 -12.83
CA THR A 122 -5.22 22.84 -11.73
C THR A 122 -5.94 23.66 -10.66
N ILE A 123 -6.79 24.59 -11.06
CA ILE A 123 -7.53 25.45 -10.13
C ILE A 123 -8.57 24.64 -9.35
N TYR A 124 -9.33 23.81 -10.05
CA TYR A 124 -10.36 22.98 -9.41
C TYR A 124 -9.74 21.92 -8.49
N LEU A 125 -8.60 21.31 -8.89
CA LEU A 125 -7.84 20.41 -8.02
C LEU A 125 -7.37 21.13 -6.76
N ALA A 126 -6.86 22.36 -6.88
CA ALA A 126 -6.40 23.14 -5.72
C ALA A 126 -7.56 23.47 -4.75
N ILE A 127 -8.71 23.89 -5.28
CA ILE A 127 -9.89 24.19 -4.44
C ILE A 127 -10.40 22.91 -3.78
N PHE A 128 -10.54 21.81 -4.54
CA PHE A 128 -11.00 20.54 -4.01
C PHE A 128 -10.08 19.99 -2.93
N SER A 129 -8.77 19.94 -3.21
CA SER A 129 -7.78 19.44 -2.25
C SER A 129 -7.69 20.29 -1.00
N LEU A 130 -7.85 21.62 -1.11
CA LEU A 130 -7.92 22.52 0.05
C LEU A 130 -9.10 22.15 0.96
N ILE A 131 -10.30 22.03 0.40
CA ILE A 131 -11.50 21.65 1.16
C ILE A 131 -11.32 20.26 1.78
N PHE A 132 -10.83 19.30 1.01
CA PHE A 132 -10.58 17.94 1.46
C PHE A 132 -9.62 17.91 2.65
N PHE A 133 -8.49 18.60 2.58
CA PHE A 133 -7.48 18.60 3.65
C PHE A 133 -7.87 19.42 4.86
N VAL A 134 -8.66 20.49 4.70
CA VAL A 134 -9.25 21.21 5.84
C VAL A 134 -10.18 20.29 6.63
N LEU A 135 -11.02 19.51 5.94
CA LEU A 135 -11.89 18.51 6.58
C LEU A 135 -11.06 17.39 7.23
N ALA A 136 -10.08 16.83 6.52
CA ALA A 136 -9.22 15.79 7.03
C ALA A 136 -8.48 16.23 8.33
N LEU A 137 -7.92 17.44 8.35
CA LEU A 137 -7.25 18.00 9.50
C LEU A 137 -8.21 18.25 10.66
N ALA A 138 -9.39 18.85 10.40
CA ALA A 138 -10.38 19.11 11.44
C ALA A 138 -10.79 17.83 12.19
N PHE A 139 -10.91 16.71 11.46
CA PHE A 139 -11.21 15.42 12.06
C PHE A 139 -9.99 14.76 12.70
N ALA A 140 -8.80 14.86 12.13
CA ALA A 140 -7.58 14.32 12.72
C ALA A 140 -7.22 15.02 14.06
N LEU A 141 -7.54 16.29 14.21
CA LEU A 141 -7.34 17.03 15.47
C LEU A 141 -8.34 16.66 16.57
N LYS A 142 -9.45 16.02 16.23
CA LYS A 142 -10.48 15.54 17.16
C LYS A 142 -10.82 14.07 16.86
N PRO A 143 -9.90 13.12 17.10
CA PRO A 143 -10.12 11.71 16.80
C PRO A 143 -11.20 11.15 17.75
N GLY A 144 -12.43 11.35 17.41
CA GLY A 144 -13.58 10.94 18.23
C GLY A 144 -14.51 10.00 17.45
N LYS A 145 -15.77 9.97 17.83
CA LYS A 145 -16.85 9.08 17.33
C LYS A 145 -17.02 9.03 15.80
N ILE A 146 -16.46 10.02 15.05
CA ILE A 146 -16.64 10.16 13.60
C ILE A 146 -15.99 9.00 12.83
N LEU A 147 -14.77 8.57 13.21
CA LEU A 147 -14.12 7.39 12.59
C LEU A 147 -14.97 6.13 12.73
N THR A 148 -15.67 6.01 13.86
CA THR A 148 -16.58 4.88 14.12
C THR A 148 -17.84 4.97 13.23
N TRP A 149 -18.38 6.17 13.01
CA TRP A 149 -19.55 6.40 12.15
C TRP A 149 -19.23 6.16 10.68
N ILE A 150 -18.10 6.70 10.22
CA ILE A 150 -17.59 6.51 8.87
C ILE A 150 -17.39 5.02 8.59
N GLY A 151 -16.76 4.28 9.52
CA GLY A 151 -16.54 2.84 9.34
C GLY A 151 -17.82 2.00 9.36
N LYS A 152 -18.84 2.38 10.16
CA LYS A 152 -20.07 1.59 10.29
C LYS A 152 -21.07 1.78 9.15
N ILE A 153 -21.11 2.95 8.52
CA ILE A 153 -22.12 3.26 7.51
C ILE A 153 -21.49 3.28 6.11
N LEU A 154 -20.35 3.93 5.97
CA LEU A 154 -19.76 4.20 4.65
C LEU A 154 -19.01 3.00 4.06
N ASN A 155 -18.35 2.19 4.88
CA ASN A 155 -17.73 0.97 4.38
C ASN A 155 -18.76 -0.02 3.79
N PRO A 156 -19.87 -0.35 4.48
CA PRO A 156 -20.92 -1.18 3.89
C PRO A 156 -21.50 -0.58 2.60
N LEU A 157 -21.80 0.74 2.58
CA LEU A 157 -22.35 1.41 1.40
C LEU A 157 -21.38 1.32 0.21
N PHE A 158 -20.11 1.58 0.46
CA PHE A 158 -19.04 1.43 -0.54
C PHE A 158 -18.96 0.00 -1.07
N LEU A 159 -18.96 -1.01 -0.18
CA LEU A 159 -18.91 -2.42 -0.59
C LEU A 159 -20.12 -2.83 -1.41
N VAL A 160 -21.32 -2.35 -1.06
CA VAL A 160 -22.54 -2.60 -1.82
C VAL A 160 -22.43 -1.98 -3.21
N PHE A 161 -21.94 -0.74 -3.32
CA PHE A 161 -21.77 -0.11 -4.62
C PHE A 161 -20.76 -0.85 -5.51
N ILE A 162 -19.60 -1.21 -4.96
CA ILE A 162 -18.60 -1.99 -5.69
C ILE A 162 -19.16 -3.36 -6.08
N ALA A 163 -19.91 -4.03 -5.21
CA ALA A 163 -20.55 -5.30 -5.54
C ALA A 163 -21.56 -5.16 -6.70
N ILE A 164 -22.37 -4.10 -6.70
CA ILE A 164 -23.31 -3.81 -7.81
C ILE A 164 -22.53 -3.57 -9.11
N LEU A 165 -21.48 -2.75 -9.07
CA LEU A 165 -20.63 -2.50 -10.24
C LEU A 165 -20.05 -3.80 -10.79
N MET A 166 -19.48 -4.64 -9.90
CA MET A 166 -18.89 -5.93 -10.25
C MET A 166 -19.90 -6.88 -10.87
N ILE A 167 -21.09 -7.04 -10.27
CA ILE A 167 -22.15 -7.91 -10.77
C ILE A 167 -22.62 -7.41 -12.15
N THR A 168 -22.82 -6.10 -12.31
CA THR A 168 -23.26 -5.50 -13.58
C THR A 168 -22.23 -5.75 -14.68
N ALA A 169 -20.95 -5.57 -14.38
CA ALA A 169 -19.86 -5.78 -15.33
C ALA A 169 -19.65 -7.26 -15.70
N LEU A 170 -19.99 -8.20 -14.81
CA LEU A 170 -19.97 -9.63 -15.13
C LEU A 170 -21.13 -10.05 -16.04
N ILE A 171 -22.30 -9.46 -15.84
CA ILE A 171 -23.49 -9.79 -16.65
C ILE A 171 -23.35 -9.18 -18.05
N ASN A 172 -22.82 -7.98 -18.16
CA ASN A 172 -22.63 -7.24 -19.41
C ASN A 172 -21.18 -6.76 -19.54
N PRO A 173 -20.21 -7.62 -19.84
CA PRO A 173 -18.81 -7.21 -19.94
C PRO A 173 -18.59 -6.27 -21.14
N MET A 174 -17.74 -5.25 -20.97
CA MET A 174 -17.36 -4.30 -22.01
C MET A 174 -16.51 -4.93 -23.13
N GLY A 175 -15.89 -6.07 -22.85
CA GLY A 175 -15.08 -6.86 -23.78
C GLY A 175 -14.61 -8.15 -23.11
N SER A 176 -13.90 -9.01 -23.86
CA SER A 176 -13.27 -10.22 -23.32
C SER A 176 -11.82 -9.93 -23.02
N PRO A 177 -11.29 -10.21 -21.80
CA PRO A 177 -9.88 -10.02 -21.47
C PRO A 177 -8.95 -10.72 -22.46
N ASP A 178 -9.31 -11.92 -22.91
CA ASP A 178 -8.48 -12.74 -23.81
C ASP A 178 -8.21 -12.06 -25.17
N ALA A 179 -9.05 -11.10 -25.57
CA ALA A 179 -8.91 -10.36 -26.80
C ALA A 179 -8.23 -8.99 -26.62
N MET A 180 -7.87 -8.62 -25.39
CA MET A 180 -7.32 -7.30 -25.10
C MET A 180 -5.80 -7.25 -25.30
N PRO A 181 -5.28 -6.09 -25.80
CA PRO A 181 -3.86 -5.89 -25.99
C PRO A 181 -3.10 -5.93 -24.65
N VAL A 182 -1.87 -6.44 -24.71
CA VAL A 182 -0.96 -6.51 -23.56
C VAL A 182 0.13 -5.47 -23.72
N GLN A 183 0.36 -4.63 -22.73
CA GLN A 183 1.47 -3.69 -22.73
C GLN A 183 2.81 -4.43 -22.65
N GLU A 184 3.87 -3.85 -23.22
CA GLU A 184 5.19 -4.48 -23.35
C GLU A 184 5.70 -5.08 -22.03
N ALA A 185 5.56 -4.35 -20.93
CA ALA A 185 5.99 -4.77 -19.60
C ALA A 185 5.26 -6.02 -19.05
N TYR A 186 4.12 -6.39 -19.63
CA TYR A 186 3.32 -7.55 -19.21
C TYR A 186 3.35 -8.72 -20.21
N GLN A 187 4.08 -8.61 -21.32
CA GLN A 187 4.08 -9.64 -22.34
C GLN A 187 4.81 -10.91 -21.90
N GLN A 188 5.98 -10.79 -21.31
CA GLN A 188 6.80 -11.94 -20.89
C GLN A 188 6.82 -12.15 -19.38
N GLU A 189 6.76 -11.08 -18.60
CA GLU A 189 7.00 -11.09 -17.15
C GLU A 189 5.78 -10.61 -16.34
N ALA A 190 4.57 -10.92 -16.81
CA ALA A 190 3.33 -10.44 -16.24
C ALA A 190 3.21 -10.67 -14.72
N PHE A 191 3.68 -11.82 -14.20
CA PHE A 191 3.69 -12.11 -12.77
C PHE A 191 4.59 -11.15 -11.99
N PHE A 192 5.83 -10.95 -12.41
CA PHE A 192 6.78 -10.08 -11.72
C PHE A 192 6.40 -8.62 -11.83
N LYS A 193 5.90 -8.20 -13.00
CA LYS A 193 5.36 -6.86 -13.16
C LYS A 193 4.15 -6.63 -12.26
N GLY A 194 3.22 -7.58 -12.18
CA GLY A 194 2.10 -7.52 -11.24
C GLY A 194 2.56 -7.48 -9.78
N PHE A 195 3.59 -8.25 -9.42
CA PHE A 195 4.18 -8.24 -8.08
C PHE A 195 4.72 -6.86 -7.70
N THR A 196 5.49 -6.20 -8.57
CA THR A 196 6.02 -4.85 -8.33
C THR A 196 4.92 -3.79 -8.40
N GLU A 197 3.89 -3.98 -9.24
CA GLU A 197 2.74 -3.08 -9.30
C GLU A 197 1.96 -3.05 -7.98
N GLY A 198 1.91 -4.18 -7.28
CA GLY A 198 1.31 -4.25 -5.94
C GLY A 198 2.00 -3.35 -4.90
N TYR A 199 3.26 -2.94 -5.11
CA TYR A 199 3.95 -1.97 -4.24
C TYR A 199 3.22 -0.61 -4.20
N ASN A 200 2.58 -0.24 -5.30
CA ASN A 200 1.86 1.02 -5.42
C ASN A 200 0.66 1.12 -4.47
N THR A 201 0.12 0.00 -3.97
CA THR A 201 -0.95 0.04 -2.94
C THR A 201 -0.45 0.59 -1.61
N MET A 202 0.84 0.42 -1.30
CA MET A 202 1.50 0.78 -0.03
C MET A 202 0.97 0.01 1.19
N ASP A 203 0.16 -1.02 0.99
CA ASP A 203 -0.52 -1.74 2.08
C ASP A 203 0.45 -2.54 2.96
N ALA A 204 1.53 -3.11 2.39
CA ALA A 204 2.54 -3.80 3.19
C ALA A 204 3.28 -2.83 4.11
N LEU A 205 3.58 -1.62 3.66
CA LEU A 205 4.17 -0.57 4.49
C LEU A 205 3.17 -0.12 5.57
N ALA A 206 1.91 0.08 5.18
CA ALA A 206 0.83 0.43 6.11
C ALA A 206 0.61 -0.66 7.16
N SER A 207 0.78 -1.94 6.82
CA SER A 207 0.65 -3.06 7.77
C SER A 207 1.68 -3.01 8.91
N LEU A 208 2.91 -2.62 8.60
CA LEU A 208 3.95 -2.43 9.59
C LEU A 208 3.70 -1.19 10.47
N ALA A 209 3.05 -0.16 9.91
CA ALA A 209 2.69 1.04 10.65
C ALA A 209 1.45 0.82 11.54
N PHE A 210 0.44 0.08 11.05
CA PHE A 210 -0.83 -0.11 11.74
C PHE A 210 -0.90 -1.38 12.58
N GLY A 211 0.08 -2.26 12.51
CA GLY A 211 0.10 -3.54 13.23
C GLY A 211 -0.15 -3.38 14.73
N ILE A 212 0.37 -2.32 15.34
CA ILE A 212 0.16 -2.02 16.77
C ILE A 212 -1.32 -1.80 17.10
N ILE A 213 -2.09 -1.13 16.24
CA ILE A 213 -3.52 -0.86 16.44
C ILE A 213 -4.30 -2.18 16.50
N VAL A 214 -3.93 -3.13 15.65
CA VAL A 214 -4.53 -4.48 15.63
C VAL A 214 -4.22 -5.23 16.90
N ILE A 215 -2.96 -5.21 17.35
CA ILE A 215 -2.50 -5.86 18.58
C ILE A 215 -3.26 -5.29 19.80
N HIS A 216 -3.35 -3.96 19.92
CA HIS A 216 -4.12 -3.31 20.97
C HIS A 216 -5.61 -3.69 20.95
N THR A 217 -6.21 -3.78 19.75
CA THR A 217 -7.60 -4.20 19.61
C THR A 217 -7.79 -5.63 20.09
N LEU A 218 -6.89 -6.55 19.75
CA LEU A 218 -6.94 -7.94 20.22
C LEU A 218 -6.73 -8.05 21.73
N HIS A 219 -5.83 -7.24 22.30
CA HIS A 219 -5.64 -7.14 23.75
C HIS A 219 -6.93 -6.67 24.46
N ASN A 220 -7.61 -5.67 23.92
CA ASN A 220 -8.89 -5.17 24.45
C ASN A 220 -10.01 -6.22 24.36
N LEU A 221 -9.94 -7.11 23.36
CA LEU A 221 -10.84 -8.27 23.26
C LEU A 221 -10.44 -9.43 24.17
N GLY A 222 -9.37 -9.28 24.95
CA GLY A 222 -8.94 -10.20 26.01
C GLY A 222 -7.90 -11.23 25.59
N LEU A 223 -7.31 -11.12 24.40
CA LEU A 223 -6.17 -11.92 23.97
C LEU A 223 -4.87 -11.28 24.49
N LYS A 224 -4.34 -11.78 25.62
CA LYS A 224 -3.12 -11.23 26.25
C LYS A 224 -1.86 -12.05 25.92
N ASN A 225 -2.02 -13.31 25.54
CA ASN A 225 -0.90 -14.19 25.22
C ASN A 225 -0.47 -13.93 23.76
N PRO A 226 0.84 -13.74 23.46
CA PRO A 226 1.33 -13.50 22.11
C PRO A 226 0.91 -14.55 21.07
N LYS A 227 0.86 -15.83 21.48
CA LYS A 227 0.38 -16.91 20.58
C LYS A 227 -1.11 -16.77 20.25
N ASP A 228 -1.93 -16.35 21.22
CA ASP A 228 -3.36 -16.15 21.02
C ASP A 228 -3.61 -14.88 20.18
N VAL A 229 -2.79 -13.82 20.37
CA VAL A 229 -2.79 -12.60 19.54
C VAL A 229 -2.44 -12.94 18.10
N ALA A 230 -1.33 -13.63 17.86
CA ALA A 230 -0.91 -14.05 16.51
C ALA A 230 -1.98 -14.90 15.82
N TYR A 231 -2.59 -15.84 16.55
CA TYR A 231 -3.67 -16.69 16.02
C TYR A 231 -4.96 -15.90 15.72
N GLY A 232 -5.32 -14.95 16.60
CA GLY A 232 -6.45 -14.03 16.39
C GLY A 232 -6.23 -13.13 15.17
N THR A 233 -5.02 -12.59 15.02
CA THR A 233 -4.60 -11.81 13.85
C THR A 233 -4.71 -12.63 12.56
N LEU A 234 -4.22 -13.87 12.59
CA LEU A 234 -4.27 -14.77 11.44
C LEU A 234 -5.71 -15.07 11.02
N LYS A 235 -6.60 -15.37 11.97
CA LYS A 235 -8.01 -15.64 11.65
C LYS A 235 -8.75 -14.41 11.12
N ALA A 236 -8.55 -13.25 11.73
CA ALA A 236 -9.14 -12.00 11.25
C ALA A 236 -8.60 -11.61 9.87
N GLY A 237 -7.31 -11.82 9.66
CA GLY A 237 -6.64 -11.54 8.38
C GLY A 237 -7.12 -12.41 7.21
N ILE A 238 -7.53 -13.66 7.45
CA ILE A 238 -8.11 -14.52 6.40
C ILE A 238 -9.38 -13.88 5.81
N VAL A 239 -10.21 -13.25 6.63
CA VAL A 239 -11.41 -12.54 6.15
C VAL A 239 -11.02 -11.41 5.20
N VAL A 240 -9.98 -10.65 5.55
CA VAL A 240 -9.44 -9.56 4.72
C VAL A 240 -8.86 -10.10 3.42
N LEU A 241 -8.05 -11.18 3.49
CA LEU A 241 -7.46 -11.83 2.32
C LEU A 241 -8.52 -12.22 1.29
N ILE A 242 -9.59 -12.89 1.75
CA ILE A 242 -10.68 -13.33 0.86
C ILE A 242 -11.39 -12.12 0.26
N LEU A 243 -11.79 -11.15 1.09
CA LEU A 243 -12.55 -9.99 0.64
C LEU A 243 -11.75 -9.11 -0.34
N MET A 244 -10.51 -8.76 0.01
CA MET A 244 -9.64 -7.98 -0.87
C MET A 244 -9.27 -8.76 -2.13
N GLY A 245 -9.01 -10.07 -2.03
CA GLY A 245 -8.69 -10.91 -3.16
C GLY A 245 -9.82 -10.96 -4.19
N ILE A 246 -11.06 -11.09 -3.73
CA ILE A 246 -12.25 -11.03 -4.59
C ILE A 246 -12.34 -9.65 -5.25
N ILE A 247 -12.29 -8.57 -4.47
CA ILE A 247 -12.45 -7.20 -5.00
C ILE A 247 -11.35 -6.88 -6.02
N TYR A 248 -10.08 -7.17 -5.72
CA TYR A 248 -8.96 -6.86 -6.61
C TYR A 248 -9.02 -7.66 -7.91
N SER A 249 -9.35 -8.97 -7.82
CA SER A 249 -9.49 -9.79 -9.03
C SER A 249 -10.61 -9.28 -9.94
N PHE A 250 -11.72 -8.84 -9.35
CA PHE A 250 -12.81 -8.26 -10.12
C PHE A 250 -12.47 -6.90 -10.71
N LEU A 251 -11.84 -6.02 -9.94
CA LEU A 251 -11.42 -4.71 -10.43
C LEU A 251 -10.41 -4.85 -11.57
N ALA A 252 -9.47 -5.79 -11.45
CA ALA A 252 -8.52 -6.10 -12.51
C ALA A 252 -9.23 -6.67 -13.75
N TYR A 253 -10.16 -7.60 -13.56
CA TYR A 253 -10.97 -8.15 -14.66
C TYR A 253 -11.75 -7.05 -15.38
N ILE A 254 -12.45 -6.19 -14.65
CA ILE A 254 -13.23 -5.08 -15.24
C ILE A 254 -12.31 -4.09 -15.94
N GLY A 255 -11.12 -3.84 -15.37
CA GLY A 255 -10.09 -3.02 -16.00
C GLY A 255 -9.67 -3.57 -17.36
N ALA A 256 -9.37 -4.87 -17.46
CA ALA A 256 -9.04 -5.51 -18.73
C ALA A 256 -10.21 -5.42 -19.71
N CYS A 257 -11.44 -5.77 -19.30
CA CYS A 257 -12.62 -5.69 -20.13
C CYS A 257 -12.89 -4.27 -20.67
N SER A 258 -12.50 -3.22 -19.92
CA SER A 258 -12.77 -1.83 -20.29
C SER A 258 -12.07 -1.41 -21.59
N LEU A 259 -10.98 -2.07 -21.96
CA LEU A 259 -10.29 -1.83 -23.24
C LEU A 259 -11.14 -2.19 -24.48
N GLY A 260 -12.24 -2.93 -24.32
CA GLY A 260 -13.21 -3.16 -25.38
C GLY A 260 -14.04 -1.93 -25.75
N GLN A 261 -14.07 -0.90 -24.88
CA GLN A 261 -14.82 0.34 -25.09
C GLN A 261 -13.94 1.60 -25.00
N PHE A 262 -12.84 1.53 -24.23
CA PHE A 262 -11.98 2.67 -23.95
C PHE A 262 -10.52 2.35 -24.33
N THR A 263 -9.74 3.38 -24.56
CA THR A 263 -8.27 3.26 -24.68
C THR A 263 -7.64 3.14 -23.30
N LEU A 264 -6.38 2.70 -23.25
CA LEU A 264 -5.59 2.68 -22.02
C LEU A 264 -5.58 4.06 -21.36
N SER A 265 -6.01 4.12 -20.12
CA SER A 265 -6.08 5.35 -19.34
C SER A 265 -4.71 5.70 -18.74
N ALA A 266 -4.47 6.97 -18.47
CA ALA A 266 -3.21 7.41 -17.83
C ALA A 266 -3.07 6.91 -16.38
N ASN A 267 -4.17 6.56 -15.73
CA ASN A 267 -4.19 5.95 -14.41
C ASN A 267 -5.54 5.25 -14.15
N GLY A 268 -5.59 4.42 -13.10
CA GLY A 268 -6.80 3.67 -12.78
C GLY A 268 -7.96 4.50 -12.23
N GLY A 269 -7.73 5.75 -11.81
CA GLY A 269 -8.80 6.66 -11.40
C GLY A 269 -9.66 7.06 -12.59
N ILE A 270 -9.03 7.45 -13.70
CA ILE A 270 -9.70 7.75 -14.97
C ILE A 270 -10.45 6.51 -15.47
N ALA A 271 -9.77 5.36 -15.50
CA ALA A 271 -10.39 4.11 -15.95
C ALA A 271 -11.64 3.78 -15.15
N LEU A 272 -11.58 3.85 -13.81
CA LEU A 272 -12.72 3.53 -12.94
C LEU A 272 -13.89 4.52 -13.12
N ALA A 273 -13.60 5.81 -13.34
CA ALA A 273 -14.60 6.82 -13.63
C ALA A 273 -15.32 6.53 -14.96
N GLN A 274 -14.57 6.19 -16.02
CA GLN A 274 -15.12 5.79 -17.32
C GLN A 274 -16.01 4.54 -17.22
N ILE A 275 -15.54 3.50 -16.51
CA ILE A 275 -16.27 2.26 -16.27
C ILE A 275 -17.59 2.53 -15.54
N SER A 276 -17.55 3.32 -14.47
CA SER A 276 -18.75 3.66 -13.70
C SER A 276 -19.76 4.46 -14.53
N THR A 277 -19.29 5.40 -15.34
CA THR A 277 -20.15 6.18 -16.24
C THR A 277 -20.78 5.32 -17.33
N TYR A 278 -20.04 4.35 -17.87
CA TYR A 278 -20.56 3.42 -18.88
C TYR A 278 -21.75 2.60 -18.35
N TYR A 279 -21.62 2.03 -17.14
CA TYR A 279 -22.67 1.16 -16.59
C TYR A 279 -23.86 1.92 -15.98
N PHE A 280 -23.63 3.06 -15.36
CA PHE A 280 -24.64 3.72 -14.53
C PHE A 280 -24.89 5.18 -14.90
N SER A 281 -24.32 5.64 -16.01
CA SER A 281 -24.42 7.04 -16.45
C SER A 281 -24.00 8.04 -15.35
N SER A 282 -24.52 9.25 -15.37
CA SER A 282 -24.16 10.31 -14.40
C SER A 282 -24.49 9.95 -12.94
N PHE A 283 -25.55 9.17 -12.69
CA PHE A 283 -25.91 8.77 -11.33
C PHE A 283 -24.85 7.86 -10.69
N GLY A 284 -24.38 6.86 -11.43
CA GLY A 284 -23.32 5.97 -10.95
C GLY A 284 -22.00 6.69 -10.74
N HIS A 285 -21.68 7.63 -11.61
CA HIS A 285 -20.49 8.46 -11.46
C HIS A 285 -20.54 9.28 -10.16
N ILE A 286 -21.65 9.96 -9.87
CA ILE A 286 -21.82 10.73 -8.62
C ILE A 286 -21.73 9.83 -7.40
N LEU A 287 -22.36 8.65 -7.43
CA LEU A 287 -22.32 7.70 -6.31
C LEU A 287 -20.91 7.18 -6.07
N LEU A 288 -20.16 6.84 -7.13
CA LEU A 288 -18.76 6.45 -7.04
C LEU A 288 -17.91 7.60 -6.46
N ALA A 289 -18.07 8.80 -7.00
CA ALA A 289 -17.34 9.98 -6.56
C ALA A 289 -17.51 10.24 -5.06
N LEU A 290 -18.74 10.21 -4.57
CA LEU A 290 -19.04 10.40 -3.15
C LEU A 290 -18.46 9.30 -2.28
N THR A 291 -18.67 8.03 -2.65
CA THR A 291 -18.19 6.90 -1.85
C THR A 291 -16.67 6.82 -1.81
N VAL A 292 -15.98 7.08 -2.92
CA VAL A 292 -14.52 7.12 -2.99
C VAL A 292 -13.98 8.30 -2.19
N THR A 293 -14.55 9.50 -2.35
CA THR A 293 -14.12 10.69 -1.60
C THR A 293 -14.17 10.46 -0.10
N ILE A 294 -15.25 9.83 0.38
CA ILE A 294 -15.41 9.56 1.80
C ILE A 294 -14.45 8.46 2.28
N ALA A 295 -14.24 7.40 1.49
CA ALA A 295 -13.26 6.37 1.80
C ALA A 295 -11.84 6.97 1.86
N CYS A 296 -11.48 7.82 0.90
CA CYS A 296 -10.21 8.54 0.86
C CYS A 296 -10.05 9.50 2.04
N LEU A 297 -11.10 10.22 2.41
CA LEU A 297 -11.09 11.12 3.57
C LEU A 297 -10.81 10.36 4.87
N LYS A 298 -11.45 9.21 5.07
CA LYS A 298 -11.19 8.33 6.22
C LYS A 298 -9.72 7.88 6.26
N THR A 299 -9.19 7.43 5.13
CA THR A 299 -7.79 6.99 5.02
C THR A 299 -6.84 8.14 5.33
N SER A 300 -7.10 9.33 4.78
CA SER A 300 -6.30 10.54 5.05
C SER A 300 -6.29 10.89 6.54
N ILE A 301 -7.44 10.89 7.21
CA ILE A 301 -7.55 11.14 8.65
C ILE A 301 -6.72 10.13 9.44
N GLY A 302 -6.85 8.84 9.10
CA GLY A 302 -6.10 7.77 9.75
C GLY A 302 -4.59 7.92 9.59
N LEU A 303 -4.13 8.22 8.39
CA LEU A 303 -2.70 8.39 8.09
C LEU A 303 -2.12 9.67 8.74
N ILE A 304 -2.84 10.81 8.69
CA ILE A 304 -2.42 12.03 9.39
C ILE A 304 -2.27 11.75 10.90
N THR A 305 -3.24 11.04 11.47
CA THR A 305 -3.20 10.68 12.90
C THR A 305 -2.02 9.75 13.21
N ALA A 306 -1.85 8.67 12.44
CA ALA A 306 -0.78 7.70 12.66
C ALA A 306 0.61 8.34 12.52
N CYS A 307 0.85 9.11 11.45
CA CYS A 307 2.12 9.80 11.25
C CYS A 307 2.41 10.80 12.36
N SER A 308 1.41 11.62 12.74
CA SER A 308 1.59 12.65 13.77
C SER A 308 1.85 12.04 15.15
N THR A 309 1.18 10.93 15.50
CA THR A 309 1.42 10.19 16.74
C THR A 309 2.82 9.61 16.74
N THR A 310 3.21 8.89 15.70
CA THR A 310 4.52 8.25 15.62
C THR A 310 5.67 9.27 15.69
N PHE A 311 5.57 10.39 14.95
CA PHE A 311 6.62 11.40 14.99
C PHE A 311 6.70 12.13 16.35
N SER A 312 5.57 12.37 17.02
CA SER A 312 5.58 12.97 18.36
C SER A 312 6.13 12.02 19.43
N GLU A 313 5.97 10.70 19.27
CA GLU A 313 6.54 9.69 20.15
C GLU A 313 8.04 9.45 19.84
N LEU A 314 8.41 9.41 18.56
CA LEU A 314 9.80 9.19 18.13
C LEU A 314 10.71 10.38 18.47
N TYR A 315 10.15 11.58 18.45
CA TYR A 315 10.88 12.83 18.74
C TYR A 315 10.16 13.69 19.80
N PRO A 316 10.11 13.23 21.07
CA PRO A 316 9.30 13.89 22.11
C PRO A 316 9.71 15.34 22.43
N ASN A 317 10.96 15.72 22.10
CA ASN A 317 11.46 17.08 22.31
C ASN A 317 11.32 17.99 21.07
N SER A 318 10.60 17.54 20.02
CA SER A 318 10.40 18.31 18.79
C SER A 318 9.04 19.00 18.79
N PHE A 319 8.13 18.59 17.91
CA PHE A 319 6.83 19.21 17.77
C PHE A 319 5.72 18.39 18.45
N SER A 320 4.66 19.08 18.85
CA SER A 320 3.46 18.42 19.36
C SER A 320 2.72 17.66 18.26
N TYR A 321 1.88 16.70 18.64
CA TYR A 321 0.96 16.00 17.72
C TYR A 321 0.21 16.98 16.81
N ARG A 322 -0.34 18.06 17.37
CA ARG A 322 -1.09 19.06 16.58
C ARG A 322 -0.22 19.73 15.53
N THR A 323 0.99 20.10 15.88
CA THR A 323 1.94 20.74 14.96
C THR A 323 2.32 19.79 13.83
N TYR A 324 2.61 18.53 14.13
CA TYR A 324 2.87 17.52 13.10
C TYR A 324 1.66 17.32 12.19
N ALA A 325 0.43 17.24 12.73
CA ALA A 325 -0.79 17.12 11.93
C ALA A 325 -0.96 18.30 10.96
N PHE A 326 -0.69 19.52 11.40
CA PHE A 326 -0.69 20.69 10.52
C PHE A 326 0.38 20.61 9.43
N ILE A 327 1.63 20.31 9.80
CA ILE A 327 2.74 20.21 8.84
C ILE A 327 2.44 19.15 7.79
N PHE A 328 2.08 17.94 8.20
CA PHE A 328 1.81 16.84 7.29
C PHE A 328 0.62 17.12 6.38
N THR A 329 -0.42 17.78 6.89
CA THR A 329 -1.57 18.18 6.07
C THR A 329 -1.20 19.24 5.03
N ILE A 330 -0.42 20.26 5.40
CA ILE A 330 0.01 21.31 4.47
C ILE A 330 0.92 20.71 3.38
N VAL A 331 1.89 19.90 3.76
CA VAL A 331 2.78 19.23 2.79
C VAL A 331 1.97 18.34 1.85
N SER A 332 1.02 17.58 2.39
CA SER A 332 0.14 16.75 1.57
C SER A 332 -0.74 17.55 0.61
N PHE A 333 -1.26 18.68 1.05
CA PHE A 333 -2.01 19.60 0.19
C PHE A 333 -1.15 20.10 -0.98
N LEU A 334 0.07 20.55 -0.70
CA LEU A 334 0.98 21.04 -1.75
C LEU A 334 1.31 19.93 -2.76
N ILE A 335 1.60 18.73 -2.28
CA ILE A 335 1.93 17.57 -3.15
C ILE A 335 0.70 17.10 -3.92
N ALA A 336 -0.50 17.12 -3.35
CA ALA A 336 -1.72 16.69 -4.06
C ALA A 336 -1.96 17.49 -5.35
N ASN A 337 -1.50 18.76 -5.38
CA ASN A 337 -1.67 19.63 -6.55
C ASN A 337 -0.76 19.33 -7.75
N VAL A 338 0.19 18.39 -7.62
CA VAL A 338 0.96 17.90 -8.78
C VAL A 338 0.18 16.88 -9.61
N GLY A 339 -0.99 16.45 -9.14
CA GLY A 339 -1.88 15.51 -9.82
C GLY A 339 -1.58 14.04 -9.52
N LEU A 340 -2.59 13.19 -9.73
CA LEU A 340 -2.54 11.77 -9.36
C LEU A 340 -1.42 11.01 -10.05
N THR A 341 -1.34 11.12 -11.37
CA THR A 341 -0.34 10.42 -12.18
C THR A 341 1.09 10.75 -11.75
N SER A 342 1.37 12.04 -11.47
CA SER A 342 2.70 12.47 -11.01
C SER A 342 3.04 11.92 -9.62
N ILE A 343 2.07 11.89 -8.70
CA ILE A 343 2.28 11.33 -7.36
C ILE A 343 2.63 9.84 -7.45
N ILE A 344 1.92 9.07 -8.28
CA ILE A 344 2.19 7.65 -8.49
C ILE A 344 3.61 7.48 -9.04
N PHE A 345 3.96 8.22 -10.09
CA PHE A 345 5.24 8.11 -10.77
C PHE A 345 6.44 8.46 -9.86
N LEU A 346 6.30 9.49 -9.04
CA LEU A 346 7.33 9.91 -8.08
C LEU A 346 7.49 8.95 -6.90
N ALA A 347 6.45 8.17 -6.57
CA ALA A 347 6.51 7.21 -5.47
C ALA A 347 7.32 5.96 -5.82
N ILE A 348 7.34 5.53 -7.09
CA ILE A 348 7.93 4.26 -7.53
C ILE A 348 9.37 4.05 -7.03
N PRO A 349 10.32 4.97 -7.18
CA PRO A 349 11.70 4.77 -6.72
C PRO A 349 11.79 4.50 -5.21
N ILE A 350 11.01 5.24 -4.43
CA ILE A 350 11.00 5.08 -2.98
C ILE A 350 10.37 3.75 -2.58
N LEU A 351 9.35 3.29 -3.30
CA LEU A 351 8.75 1.99 -3.07
C LEU A 351 9.70 0.86 -3.44
N MET A 352 10.46 0.98 -4.55
CA MET A 352 11.49 0.02 -4.94
C MET A 352 12.61 -0.10 -3.91
N LEU A 353 12.87 0.94 -3.12
CA LEU A 353 13.79 0.88 -1.98
C LEU A 353 13.14 0.26 -0.74
N LEU A 354 11.92 0.71 -0.38
CA LEU A 354 11.28 0.35 0.89
C LEU A 354 10.70 -1.06 0.92
N TYR A 355 10.11 -1.53 -0.18
CA TYR A 355 9.45 -2.84 -0.20
C TYR A 355 10.42 -4.00 0.02
N PRO A 356 11.59 -4.08 -0.63
CA PRO A 356 12.60 -5.09 -0.31
C PRO A 356 12.98 -5.12 1.18
N LEU A 357 13.17 -3.94 1.78
CA LEU A 357 13.51 -3.83 3.20
C LEU A 357 12.35 -4.27 4.12
N ALA A 358 11.12 -3.91 3.78
CA ALA A 358 9.93 -4.31 4.51
C ALA A 358 9.69 -5.82 4.42
N ILE A 359 9.80 -6.40 3.22
CA ILE A 359 9.67 -7.85 2.98
C ILE A 359 10.73 -8.62 3.78
N THR A 360 11.99 -8.18 3.69
CA THR A 360 13.09 -8.78 4.44
C THR A 360 12.83 -8.73 5.95
N LEU A 361 12.38 -7.59 6.47
CA LEU A 361 12.06 -7.43 7.88
C LEU A 361 10.92 -8.34 8.34
N ILE A 362 9.87 -8.49 7.52
CA ILE A 362 8.77 -9.42 7.75
C ILE A 362 9.27 -10.86 7.80
N ILE A 363 10.06 -11.29 6.81
CA ILE A 363 10.62 -12.65 6.74
C ILE A 363 11.51 -12.93 7.95
N LEU A 364 12.38 -12.00 8.31
CA LEU A 364 13.27 -12.13 9.48
C LEU A 364 12.48 -12.24 10.80
N ALA A 365 11.34 -11.56 10.91
CA ALA A 365 10.46 -11.71 12.07
C ALA A 365 9.89 -13.14 12.19
N PHE A 366 9.51 -13.77 11.07
CA PHE A 366 9.08 -15.18 11.05
C PHE A 366 10.24 -16.14 11.37
N ILE A 367 11.40 -15.93 10.76
CA ILE A 367 12.60 -16.75 11.02
C ILE A 367 12.98 -16.69 12.51
N SER A 368 12.98 -15.50 13.11
CA SER A 368 13.30 -15.35 14.52
C SER A 368 12.25 -15.96 15.47
N ALA A 369 11.01 -16.09 15.02
CA ALA A 369 9.99 -16.77 15.80
C ALA A 369 10.18 -18.29 15.87
N ILE A 370 10.87 -18.87 14.87
CA ILE A 370 11.13 -20.33 14.77
C ILE A 370 12.49 -20.66 15.39
N PHE A 371 13.55 -19.93 15.03
CA PHE A 371 14.94 -20.25 15.36
C PHE A 371 15.54 -19.37 16.46
N GLY A 372 14.78 -18.39 16.96
CA GLY A 372 15.27 -17.38 17.90
C GLY A 372 15.82 -16.14 17.20
N TYR A 373 16.02 -15.09 18.01
CA TYR A 373 16.58 -13.83 17.51
C TYR A 373 18.10 -13.92 17.47
N HIS A 374 18.70 -13.53 16.33
CA HIS A 374 20.13 -13.41 16.11
C HIS A 374 20.43 -12.08 15.42
N ARG A 375 21.17 -11.20 16.09
CA ARG A 375 21.50 -9.85 15.58
C ARG A 375 22.20 -9.88 14.23
N TYR A 376 23.14 -10.80 14.04
CA TYR A 376 23.90 -10.90 12.79
C TYR A 376 23.04 -11.32 11.61
N VAL A 377 22.06 -12.20 11.83
CA VAL A 377 21.09 -12.60 10.80
C VAL A 377 20.32 -11.37 10.31
N TYR A 378 19.79 -10.57 11.24
CA TYR A 378 19.07 -9.34 10.88
C TYR A 378 19.96 -8.33 10.15
N SER A 379 21.15 -8.03 10.71
CA SER A 379 22.01 -6.96 10.19
C SER A 379 22.59 -7.28 8.83
N VAL A 380 23.10 -8.50 8.63
CA VAL A 380 23.75 -8.90 7.38
C VAL A 380 22.71 -9.04 6.26
N THR A 381 21.60 -9.72 6.52
CA THR A 381 20.52 -9.84 5.52
C THR A 381 20.04 -8.47 5.06
N THR A 382 19.75 -7.58 6.00
CA THR A 382 19.26 -6.23 5.67
C THR A 382 20.29 -5.41 4.90
N LEU A 383 21.58 -5.52 5.23
CA LEU A 383 22.66 -4.82 4.51
C LEU A 383 22.72 -5.25 3.04
N PHE A 384 22.66 -6.55 2.76
CA PHE A 384 22.67 -7.08 1.40
C PHE A 384 21.40 -6.68 0.64
N THR A 385 20.24 -6.72 1.30
CA THR A 385 18.97 -6.24 0.71
C THR A 385 19.04 -4.75 0.39
N LEU A 386 19.53 -3.91 1.30
CA LEU A 386 19.64 -2.47 1.11
C LEU A 386 20.53 -2.13 -0.10
N PHE A 387 21.68 -2.80 -0.20
CA PHE A 387 22.60 -2.61 -1.32
C PHE A 387 21.90 -2.87 -2.67
N ALA A 388 21.19 -3.98 -2.79
CA ALA A 388 20.49 -4.32 -4.03
C ALA A 388 19.27 -3.40 -4.29
N ALA A 389 18.50 -3.08 -3.25
CA ALA A 389 17.33 -2.20 -3.35
C ALA A 389 17.68 -0.77 -3.80
N ILE A 390 18.89 -0.29 -3.50
CA ILE A 390 19.41 0.97 -4.05
C ILE A 390 19.52 0.88 -5.59
N GLY A 391 19.96 -0.25 -6.12
CA GLY A 391 20.00 -0.48 -7.57
C GLY A 391 18.62 -0.42 -8.21
N ASP A 392 17.64 -1.13 -7.64
CA ASP A 392 16.24 -1.14 -8.12
C ASP A 392 15.62 0.28 -8.03
N MET A 393 15.92 1.03 -6.96
CA MET A 393 15.53 2.44 -6.81
C MET A 393 16.11 3.31 -7.92
N LEU A 394 17.43 3.21 -8.19
CA LEU A 394 18.10 4.01 -9.21
C LEU A 394 17.55 3.71 -10.61
N ASN A 395 17.26 2.44 -10.90
CA ASN A 395 16.68 2.01 -12.19
C ASN A 395 15.28 2.60 -12.40
N SER A 396 14.55 2.86 -11.32
CA SER A 396 13.17 3.38 -11.35
C SER A 396 13.09 4.90 -11.27
N LEU A 397 14.20 5.63 -11.31
CA LEU A 397 14.22 7.09 -11.22
C LEU A 397 13.47 7.74 -12.39
N PRO A 398 12.59 8.71 -12.13
CA PRO A 398 11.75 9.34 -13.13
C PRO A 398 12.50 10.42 -13.95
N PHE A 399 11.83 10.95 -14.97
CA PHE A 399 12.27 12.08 -15.79
C PHE A 399 13.59 11.86 -16.52
N GLY A 400 13.96 10.60 -16.82
CA GLY A 400 15.21 10.27 -17.47
C GLY A 400 16.46 10.43 -16.60
N LEU A 401 16.29 10.61 -15.29
CA LEU A 401 17.41 10.68 -14.35
C LEU A 401 18.20 9.37 -14.34
N ASN A 402 17.53 8.23 -14.50
CA ASN A 402 18.15 6.91 -14.64
C ASN A 402 19.06 6.81 -15.88
N ASN A 403 18.85 7.63 -16.92
CA ASN A 403 19.62 7.65 -18.16
C ASN A 403 20.80 8.63 -18.11
N THR A 404 21.03 9.33 -17.00
CA THR A 404 22.24 10.17 -16.87
C THR A 404 23.49 9.30 -16.81
N ALA A 405 24.59 9.78 -17.42
CA ALA A 405 25.81 8.98 -17.61
C ALA A 405 26.30 8.28 -16.33
N THR A 406 26.29 8.98 -15.20
CA THR A 406 26.74 8.42 -13.92
C THR A 406 25.77 7.36 -13.39
N ILE A 407 24.46 7.63 -13.39
CA ILE A 407 23.44 6.71 -12.85
C ILE A 407 23.32 5.49 -13.77
N SER A 408 23.29 5.69 -15.08
CA SER A 408 23.25 4.60 -16.07
C SER A 408 24.43 3.64 -15.91
N ALA A 409 25.66 4.15 -15.71
CA ALA A 409 26.84 3.31 -15.47
C ALA A 409 26.69 2.48 -14.18
N ILE A 410 26.11 3.03 -13.11
CA ILE A 410 25.82 2.31 -11.88
C ILE A 410 24.76 1.22 -12.13
N ILE A 411 23.68 1.57 -12.81
CA ILE A 411 22.59 0.63 -13.15
C ILE A 411 23.15 -0.55 -13.95
N GLU A 412 24.05 -0.29 -14.92
CA GLU A 412 24.66 -1.35 -15.74
C GLU A 412 25.47 -2.34 -14.89
N VAL A 413 26.18 -1.87 -13.86
CA VAL A 413 26.86 -2.75 -12.91
C VAL A 413 25.86 -3.64 -12.17
N TYR A 414 24.76 -3.09 -11.69
CA TYR A 414 23.71 -3.87 -11.02
C TYR A 414 23.07 -4.89 -11.97
N LYS A 415 22.73 -4.48 -13.19
CA LYS A 415 22.12 -5.33 -14.21
C LYS A 415 23.02 -6.52 -14.58
N ASN A 416 24.33 -6.30 -14.72
CA ASN A 416 25.29 -7.35 -15.05
C ASN A 416 25.63 -8.25 -13.86
N THR A 417 25.32 -7.84 -12.62
CA THR A 417 25.75 -8.55 -11.41
C THR A 417 24.58 -9.25 -10.70
N LEU A 418 23.38 -8.63 -10.71
CA LEU A 418 22.24 -9.11 -9.94
C LEU A 418 21.24 -9.86 -10.84
N PRO A 419 20.95 -11.13 -10.54
CA PRO A 419 19.86 -11.86 -11.18
C PRO A 419 18.52 -11.16 -10.91
N PHE A 420 17.59 -11.21 -11.88
CA PHE A 420 16.24 -10.64 -11.80
C PHE A 420 16.17 -9.11 -11.67
N PHE A 421 17.29 -8.41 -11.91
CA PHE A 421 17.33 -6.95 -11.79
C PHE A 421 16.38 -6.25 -12.77
N ASP A 422 16.31 -6.70 -14.02
CA ASP A 422 15.41 -6.14 -15.04
C ASP A 422 13.92 -6.28 -14.67
N MET A 423 13.60 -7.24 -13.78
CA MET A 423 12.25 -7.46 -13.26
C MET A 423 11.93 -6.63 -12.00
N GLY A 424 12.86 -5.78 -11.53
CA GLY A 424 12.74 -5.07 -10.24
C GLY A 424 12.84 -5.98 -9.02
N MET A 425 13.49 -7.13 -9.18
CA MET A 425 13.68 -8.18 -8.17
C MET A 425 15.16 -8.44 -7.85
N GLY A 426 16.03 -7.50 -8.18
CA GLY A 426 17.48 -7.61 -7.97
C GLY A 426 17.89 -7.87 -6.52
N TRP A 427 17.02 -7.55 -5.57
CA TRP A 427 17.24 -7.71 -4.13
C TRP A 427 17.11 -9.16 -3.63
N ILE A 428 16.43 -10.08 -4.33
CA ILE A 428 16.10 -11.42 -3.82
C ILE A 428 17.36 -12.24 -3.54
N VAL A 429 18.25 -12.39 -4.53
CA VAL A 429 19.45 -13.20 -4.40
C VAL A 429 20.42 -12.64 -3.35
N PRO A 430 20.74 -11.33 -3.35
CA PRO A 430 21.53 -10.73 -2.27
C PRO A 430 20.93 -10.95 -0.88
N SER A 431 19.61 -10.84 -0.72
CA SER A 431 18.94 -11.07 0.57
C SER A 431 19.14 -12.51 1.05
N ILE A 432 19.03 -13.50 0.16
CA ILE A 432 19.25 -14.91 0.50
C ILE A 432 20.73 -15.14 0.87
N ILE A 433 21.66 -14.58 0.10
CA ILE A 433 23.10 -14.66 0.42
C ILE A 433 23.37 -14.02 1.78
N GLY A 434 22.84 -12.83 2.04
CA GLY A 434 22.96 -12.14 3.32
C GLY A 434 22.37 -12.95 4.48
N LEU A 435 21.25 -13.63 4.26
CA LEU A 435 20.65 -14.53 5.25
C LEU A 435 21.58 -15.70 5.60
N VAL A 436 22.10 -16.39 4.58
CA VAL A 436 23.04 -17.53 4.78
C VAL A 436 24.28 -17.08 5.51
N ILE A 437 24.91 -15.97 5.09
CA ILE A 437 26.11 -15.43 5.74
C ILE A 437 25.78 -15.02 7.18
N GLY A 438 24.66 -14.36 7.43
CA GLY A 438 24.22 -13.96 8.76
C GLY A 438 24.04 -15.15 9.69
N VAL A 439 23.45 -16.24 9.19
CA VAL A 439 23.30 -17.50 9.94
C VAL A 439 24.67 -18.12 10.24
N ILE A 440 25.59 -18.20 9.29
CA ILE A 440 26.95 -18.72 9.53
C ILE A 440 27.65 -17.90 10.60
N ILE A 441 27.59 -16.57 10.52
CA ILE A 441 28.23 -15.69 11.52
C ILE A 441 27.61 -15.90 12.91
N SER A 442 26.29 -16.11 13.00
CA SER A 442 25.63 -16.35 14.29
C SER A 442 26.05 -17.65 14.97
N PHE A 443 26.46 -18.66 14.20
CA PHE A 443 27.04 -19.90 14.77
C PHE A 443 28.47 -19.73 15.25
N ILE A 444 29.26 -18.84 14.60
CA ILE A 444 30.66 -18.59 14.94
C ILE A 444 30.76 -17.64 16.14
N LYS A 445 29.98 -16.58 16.11
CA LYS A 445 29.87 -15.60 17.20
C LYS A 445 28.60 -15.92 17.99
N LYS A 446 28.76 -16.70 19.08
CA LYS A 446 27.64 -16.89 20.02
C LYS A 446 27.26 -15.53 20.58
N ASP A 447 26.02 -15.05 20.22
CA ASP A 447 25.41 -13.89 20.84
C ASP A 447 25.04 -14.15 22.31
#